data_548351ecfa0d5d3952ec42e87bb8db86
#
_entry.id   548351ecfa0d5d3952ec42e87bb8db86
#
_cell.length_a   1.000
_cell.length_b   1.000
_cell.length_c   1.000
_cell.angle_alpha   90.00
_cell.angle_beta   90.00
_cell.angle_gamma   90.00
#
_symmetry.space_group_name_H-M   'P 1'
#
loop_
_entity.id
_entity.type
_entity.pdbx_description
1 polymer ?
#
loop_
_entity_poly.entity_id
_entity_poly.type
_entity_poly.pdbx_seq_one_letter_code
_entity_poly.pdbx_strand_id
1 'polypeptide(L)'
;MTGIEVTLGEVAASLVLVAVAVAISRWRRAGLEADIGIAVIRSFLQLTAIGFVITAIFDVDSLLLVVVLLATMVGFGAFTAGARAVGVPNALGPLVIALSVSAVATIGLTLALGIFPATPRYLVPVGGMVIG
;
A
#
# COMPACT_ATOMS: atom_id res chain seq x y z
N MET A 1 11.77 -23.52 -2.05
CA MET A 1 11.71 -22.07 -2.20
C MET A 1 12.34 -21.47 -0.96
N THR A 2 13.56 -21.00 -1.07
CA THR A 2 14.26 -20.30 0.01
C THR A 2 13.52 -18.99 0.25
N GLY A 3 12.73 -18.94 1.32
CA GLY A 3 12.16 -17.69 1.80
C GLY A 3 13.30 -16.72 2.06
N ILE A 4 13.20 -15.51 1.57
CA ILE A 4 14.12 -14.41 1.93
C ILE A 4 13.85 -14.15 3.41
N GLU A 5 14.66 -14.77 4.27
CA GLU A 5 14.63 -14.45 5.70
C GLU A 5 15.29 -13.09 5.89
N VAL A 6 14.47 -12.06 6.01
CA VAL A 6 14.96 -10.71 6.33
C VAL A 6 15.58 -10.74 7.72
N THR A 7 16.89 -10.58 7.78
CA THR A 7 17.62 -10.55 9.04
C THR A 7 17.49 -9.20 9.73
N LEU A 8 17.56 -9.19 11.07
CA LEU A 8 17.60 -7.94 11.85
C LEU A 8 18.73 -7.00 11.39
N GLY A 9 19.82 -7.55 10.84
CA GLY A 9 20.92 -6.77 10.27
C GLY A 9 20.51 -5.98 9.02
N GLU A 10 19.68 -6.56 8.15
CA GLU A 10 19.19 -5.88 6.95
C GLU A 10 18.18 -4.78 7.29
N VAL A 11 17.34 -5.03 8.30
CA VAL A 11 16.45 -3.98 8.84
C VAL A 11 17.26 -2.85 9.45
N ALA A 12 18.30 -3.15 10.23
CA ALA A 12 19.20 -2.13 10.78
C ALA A 12 19.93 -1.36 9.67
N ALA A 13 20.36 -2.03 8.59
CA ALA A 13 20.98 -1.37 7.44
C ALA A 13 20.01 -0.39 6.74
N SER A 14 18.73 -0.72 6.66
CA SER A 14 17.73 0.21 6.10
C SER A 14 17.56 1.48 6.94
N LEU A 15 17.73 1.41 8.27
CA LEU A 15 17.71 2.57 9.15
C LEU A 15 18.88 3.52 8.92
N VAL A 16 20.01 3.03 8.40
CA VAL A 16 21.13 3.89 7.99
C VAL A 16 20.72 4.86 6.90
N LEU A 17 19.90 4.43 5.95
CA LEU A 17 19.37 5.30 4.90
C LEU A 17 18.49 6.41 5.48
N VAL A 18 17.69 6.11 6.48
CA VAL A 18 16.88 7.11 7.21
C VAL A 18 17.79 8.11 7.92
N ALA A 19 18.84 7.63 8.59
CA ALA A 19 19.81 8.50 9.25
C ALA A 19 20.54 9.43 8.25
N VAL A 20 20.90 8.91 7.08
CA VAL A 20 21.49 9.70 5.99
C VAL A 20 20.50 10.76 5.50
N ALA A 21 19.24 10.40 5.30
CA ALA A 21 18.20 11.35 4.88
C ALA A 21 18.01 12.48 5.89
N VAL A 22 17.97 12.16 7.18
CA VAL A 22 17.90 13.15 8.27
C VAL A 22 19.14 14.04 8.31
N ALA A 23 20.33 13.46 8.13
CA ALA A 23 21.59 14.23 8.11
C ALA A 23 21.61 15.22 6.93
N ILE A 24 21.18 14.80 5.75
CA ILE A 24 21.08 15.66 4.56
C ILE A 24 20.02 16.76 4.77
N SER A 25 18.86 16.42 5.35
CA SER A 25 17.80 17.39 5.69
C SER A 25 18.33 18.49 6.60
N ARG A 26 19.05 18.12 7.67
CA ARG A 26 19.68 19.07 8.59
C ARG A 26 20.74 19.91 7.92
N TRP A 27 21.60 19.30 7.13
CA TRP A 27 22.66 20.02 6.41
C TRP A 27 22.08 21.04 5.43
N ARG A 28 21.02 20.67 4.72
CA ARG A 28 20.30 21.53 3.79
C ARG A 28 19.34 22.53 4.48
N ARG A 29 19.19 22.44 5.82
CA ARG A 29 18.22 23.24 6.60
C ARG A 29 16.79 23.13 6.04
N ALA A 30 16.43 21.95 5.56
CA ALA A 30 15.11 21.69 4.94
C ALA A 30 13.99 21.58 5.98
N GLY A 31 14.31 21.34 7.26
CA GLY A 31 13.32 21.25 8.34
C GLY A 31 12.37 20.04 8.26
N LEU A 32 12.80 18.98 7.56
CA LEU A 32 11.96 17.80 7.28
C LEU A 32 12.14 16.66 8.31
N GLU A 33 12.90 16.88 9.38
CA GLU A 33 13.26 15.84 10.35
C GLU A 33 12.02 15.24 11.02
N ALA A 34 11.06 16.09 11.39
CA ALA A 34 9.80 15.63 12.00
C ALA A 34 8.95 14.83 11.01
N ASP A 35 8.86 15.30 9.77
CA ASP A 35 8.09 14.63 8.71
C ASP A 35 8.71 13.26 8.37
N ILE A 36 10.03 13.16 8.30
CA ILE A 36 10.74 11.89 8.09
C ILE A 36 10.47 10.95 9.27
N GLY A 37 10.57 11.43 10.51
CA GLY A 37 10.30 10.62 11.70
C GLY A 37 8.87 10.08 11.72
N ILE A 38 7.88 10.92 11.46
CA ILE A 38 6.47 10.54 11.37
C ILE A 38 6.25 9.54 10.23
N ALA A 39 6.86 9.77 9.07
CA ALA A 39 6.76 8.86 7.92
C ALA A 39 7.32 7.47 8.24
N VAL A 40 8.46 7.38 8.91
CA VAL A 40 9.07 6.10 9.32
C VAL A 40 8.18 5.34 10.30
N ILE A 41 7.68 6.00 11.34
CA ILE A 41 6.79 5.38 12.33
C ILE A 41 5.50 4.91 11.67
N ARG A 42 4.89 5.76 10.86
CA ARG A 42 3.68 5.44 10.11
C ARG A 42 3.89 4.23 9.17
N SER A 43 5.00 4.22 8.43
CA SER A 43 5.32 3.09 7.53
C SER A 43 5.51 1.80 8.30
N PHE A 44 6.20 1.84 9.44
CA PHE A 44 6.40 0.66 10.28
C PHE A 44 5.07 0.10 10.80
N LEU A 45 4.20 0.96 11.32
CA LEU A 45 2.87 0.55 11.81
C LEU A 45 2.02 -0.02 10.67
N GLN A 46 2.02 0.63 9.51
CA GLN A 46 1.25 0.19 8.34
C GLN A 46 1.75 -1.15 7.81
N LEU A 47 3.06 -1.34 7.68
CA LEU A 47 3.64 -2.60 7.20
C LEU A 47 3.37 -3.75 8.18
N THR A 48 3.46 -3.50 9.48
CA THR A 48 3.14 -4.49 10.50
C THR A 48 1.66 -4.87 10.45
N ALA A 49 0.76 -3.89 10.37
CA ALA A 49 -0.67 -4.14 10.27
C ALA A 49 -1.03 -4.92 9.00
N ILE A 50 -0.44 -4.56 7.85
CA ILE A 50 -0.65 -5.28 6.59
C ILE A 50 -0.11 -6.70 6.67
N GLY A 51 1.04 -6.93 7.32
CA GLY A 51 1.58 -8.26 7.54
C GLY A 51 0.61 -9.18 8.25
N PHE A 52 -0.03 -8.71 9.33
CA PHE A 52 -1.07 -9.45 10.04
C PHE A 52 -2.30 -9.73 9.17
N VAL A 53 -2.76 -8.73 8.42
CA VAL A 53 -3.92 -8.87 7.52
C VAL A 53 -3.65 -9.88 6.42
N ILE A 54 -2.47 -9.85 5.81
CA ILE A 54 -2.08 -10.78 4.75
C ILE A 54 -2.04 -12.22 5.29
N THR A 55 -1.44 -12.44 6.47
CA THR A 55 -1.40 -13.75 7.10
C THR A 55 -2.82 -14.29 7.35
N ALA A 56 -3.70 -13.47 7.94
CA ALA A 56 -5.08 -13.86 8.21
C ALA A 56 -5.87 -14.18 6.93
N ILE A 57 -5.63 -13.46 5.82
CA ILE A 57 -6.31 -13.68 4.54
C ILE A 57 -5.81 -14.96 3.86
N PHE A 58 -4.52 -15.24 3.94
CA PHE A 58 -3.94 -16.44 3.31
C PHE A 58 -4.35 -17.74 4.03
N ASP A 59 -4.60 -17.66 5.36
CA ASP A 59 -5.04 -18.81 6.13
C ASP A 59 -6.53 -19.16 5.90
N VAL A 60 -7.36 -18.17 5.59
CA VAL A 60 -8.82 -18.36 5.45
C VAL A 60 -9.27 -18.59 4.00
N ASP A 61 -8.44 -18.32 3.01
CA ASP A 61 -8.72 -18.42 1.55
C ASP A 61 -10.13 -17.88 1.16
N SER A 62 -10.55 -16.79 1.80
CA SER A 62 -11.87 -16.19 1.66
C SER A 62 -11.89 -15.05 0.65
N LEU A 63 -12.61 -15.24 -0.44
CA LEU A 63 -12.81 -14.21 -1.47
C LEU A 63 -13.48 -12.95 -0.90
N LEU A 64 -14.35 -13.11 0.10
CA LEU A 64 -15.01 -11.99 0.77
C LEU A 64 -13.99 -11.07 1.45
N LEU A 65 -13.02 -11.65 2.16
CA LEU A 65 -11.95 -10.86 2.81
C LEU A 65 -11.11 -10.10 1.79
N VAL A 66 -10.83 -10.70 0.62
CA VAL A 66 -10.13 -10.02 -0.47
C VAL A 66 -10.92 -8.81 -0.97
N VAL A 67 -12.23 -8.97 -1.19
CA VAL A 67 -13.10 -7.86 -1.64
C VAL A 67 -13.13 -6.73 -0.60
N VAL A 68 -13.27 -7.06 0.68
CA VAL A 68 -13.25 -6.08 1.77
C VAL A 68 -11.91 -5.34 1.83
N LEU A 69 -10.81 -6.07 1.66
CA LEU A 69 -9.48 -5.46 1.64
C LEU A 69 -9.31 -4.52 0.45
N LEU A 70 -9.69 -4.96 -0.75
CA LEU A 70 -9.62 -4.12 -1.95
C LEU A 70 -10.50 -2.88 -1.83
N ALA A 71 -11.71 -3.01 -1.27
CA ALA A 71 -12.59 -1.86 -1.01
C ALA A 71 -11.95 -0.87 -0.02
N THR A 72 -11.29 -1.39 1.02
CA THR A 72 -10.54 -0.57 1.97
C THR A 72 -9.38 0.15 1.29
N MET A 73 -8.63 -0.54 0.42
CA MET A 73 -7.55 0.06 -0.37
C MET A 73 -8.05 1.16 -1.30
N VAL A 74 -9.18 0.97 -1.98
CA VAL A 74 -9.83 2.01 -2.80
C VAL A 74 -10.20 3.22 -1.94
N GLY A 75 -10.78 2.99 -0.76
CA GLY A 75 -11.14 4.07 0.17
C GLY A 75 -9.94 4.91 0.59
N PHE A 76 -8.86 4.25 1.02
CA PHE A 76 -7.61 4.93 1.39
C PHE A 76 -6.94 5.61 0.20
N GLY A 77 -6.92 4.96 -0.97
CA GLY A 77 -6.37 5.53 -2.20
C GLY A 77 -7.12 6.80 -2.60
N ALA A 78 -8.46 6.76 -2.61
CA ALA A 78 -9.30 7.90 -2.92
C ALA A 78 -9.13 9.04 -1.90
N PHE A 79 -9.03 8.71 -0.60
CA PHE A 79 -8.79 9.70 0.45
C PHE A 79 -7.44 10.38 0.28
N THR A 80 -6.39 9.61 0.02
CA THR A 80 -5.02 10.13 -0.18
C THR A 80 -4.92 10.97 -1.45
N ALA A 81 -5.56 10.52 -2.55
CA ALA A 81 -5.61 11.26 -3.80
C ALA A 81 -6.46 12.54 -3.65
N GLY A 82 -7.58 12.46 -2.94
CA GLY A 82 -8.44 13.60 -2.64
C GLY A 82 -7.74 14.69 -1.85
N ALA A 83 -6.92 14.31 -0.87
CA ALA A 83 -6.12 15.24 -0.10
C ALA A 83 -5.09 16.02 -0.95
N ARG A 84 -4.68 15.45 -2.08
CA ARG A 84 -3.75 16.08 -3.05
C ARG A 84 -4.46 16.86 -4.15
N ALA A 85 -5.76 16.65 -4.34
CA ALA A 85 -6.57 17.32 -5.35
C ALA A 85 -6.97 18.73 -4.90
N VAL A 86 -5.98 19.59 -4.66
CA VAL A 86 -6.19 20.97 -4.19
C VAL A 86 -6.96 21.75 -5.24
N GLY A 87 -8.10 22.37 -4.84
CA GLY A 87 -8.93 23.19 -5.72
C GLY A 87 -10.02 22.44 -6.48
N VAL A 88 -10.18 21.14 -6.30
CA VAL A 88 -11.27 20.34 -6.88
C VAL A 88 -12.34 20.08 -5.83
N PRO A 89 -13.51 20.75 -5.89
CA PRO A 89 -14.58 20.49 -4.94
C PRO A 89 -15.14 19.07 -5.13
N ASN A 90 -15.39 18.37 -4.01
CA ASN A 90 -15.97 17.02 -3.99
C ASN A 90 -15.17 15.96 -4.79
N ALA A 91 -13.84 16.03 -4.81
CA ALA A 91 -12.99 15.13 -5.54
C ALA A 91 -13.10 13.64 -5.12
N LEU A 92 -13.52 13.36 -3.87
CA LEU A 92 -13.59 12.00 -3.33
C LEU A 92 -14.54 11.09 -4.12
N GLY A 93 -15.73 11.56 -4.47
CA GLY A 93 -16.72 10.75 -5.21
C GLY A 93 -16.18 10.25 -6.54
N PRO A 94 -15.77 11.13 -7.45
CA PRO A 94 -15.15 10.73 -8.72
C PRO A 94 -13.92 9.84 -8.56
N LEU A 95 -13.08 10.09 -7.54
CA LEU A 95 -11.89 9.27 -7.28
C LEU A 95 -12.24 7.84 -6.84
N VAL A 96 -13.21 7.67 -5.95
CA VAL A 96 -13.69 6.34 -5.54
C VAL A 96 -14.23 5.58 -6.75
N ILE A 97 -15.03 6.22 -7.57
CA ILE A 97 -15.60 5.61 -8.78
C ILE A 97 -14.48 5.23 -9.76
N ALA A 98 -13.57 6.15 -10.06
CA ALA A 98 -12.48 5.90 -10.99
C ALA A 98 -11.57 4.75 -10.53
N LEU A 99 -11.17 4.74 -9.26
CA LEU A 99 -10.34 3.67 -8.70
C LEU A 99 -11.08 2.33 -8.66
N SER A 100 -12.36 2.32 -8.30
CA SER A 100 -13.18 1.11 -8.29
C SER A 100 -13.35 0.52 -9.70
N VAL A 101 -13.68 1.36 -10.68
CA VAL A 101 -13.84 0.93 -12.07
C VAL A 101 -12.51 0.41 -12.63
N SER A 102 -11.41 1.12 -12.37
CA SER A 102 -10.07 0.68 -12.79
C SER A 102 -9.69 -0.67 -12.18
N ALA A 103 -9.89 -0.84 -10.87
CA ALA A 103 -9.60 -2.09 -10.17
C ALA A 103 -10.45 -3.25 -10.72
N VAL A 104 -11.77 -3.06 -10.84
CA VAL A 104 -12.67 -4.09 -11.36
C VAL A 104 -12.34 -4.43 -12.80
N ALA A 105 -12.10 -3.44 -13.67
CA ALA A 105 -11.77 -3.67 -15.06
C ALA A 105 -10.44 -4.43 -15.20
N THR A 106 -9.39 -4.01 -14.49
CA THR A 106 -8.06 -4.63 -14.60
C THR A 106 -8.06 -6.04 -14.00
N ILE A 107 -8.58 -6.21 -12.78
CA ILE A 107 -8.64 -7.52 -12.13
C ILE A 107 -9.58 -8.44 -12.91
N GLY A 108 -10.75 -7.96 -13.31
CA GLY A 108 -11.71 -8.72 -14.08
C GLY A 108 -11.14 -9.20 -15.42
N LEU A 109 -10.46 -8.32 -16.14
CA LEU A 109 -9.82 -8.66 -17.41
C LEU A 109 -8.70 -9.69 -17.22
N THR A 110 -7.84 -9.53 -16.24
CA THR A 110 -6.74 -10.46 -15.97
C THR A 110 -7.22 -11.84 -15.53
N LEU A 111 -8.31 -11.91 -14.78
CA LEU A 111 -8.98 -13.18 -14.44
C LEU A 111 -9.65 -13.80 -15.64
N ALA A 112 -10.36 -13.03 -16.47
CA ALA A 112 -11.02 -13.52 -17.68
C ALA A 112 -10.03 -14.07 -18.71
N LEU A 113 -8.83 -13.48 -18.79
CA LEU A 113 -7.74 -13.95 -19.65
C LEU A 113 -6.96 -15.14 -19.05
N GLY A 114 -7.29 -15.56 -17.82
CA GLY A 114 -6.62 -16.67 -17.14
C GLY A 114 -5.14 -16.41 -16.81
N ILE A 115 -4.75 -15.15 -16.67
CA ILE A 115 -3.33 -14.76 -16.42
C ILE A 115 -2.89 -15.27 -15.05
N PHE A 116 -3.79 -15.26 -14.05
CA PHE A 116 -3.54 -15.84 -12.74
C PHE A 116 -4.85 -16.37 -12.10
N PRO A 117 -4.76 -17.32 -11.16
CA PRO A 117 -5.93 -17.86 -10.47
C PRO A 117 -6.55 -16.83 -9.52
N ALA A 118 -7.87 -16.93 -9.31
CA ALA A 118 -8.64 -16.07 -8.41
C ALA A 118 -8.36 -16.41 -6.93
N THR A 119 -7.11 -16.29 -6.50
CA THR A 119 -6.70 -16.55 -5.12
C THR A 119 -6.21 -15.25 -4.44
N PRO A 120 -6.36 -15.13 -3.10
CA PRO A 120 -5.92 -13.95 -2.35
C PRO A 120 -4.46 -13.57 -2.61
N ARG A 121 -3.62 -14.56 -2.80
CA ARG A 121 -2.17 -14.42 -3.02
C ARG A 121 -1.82 -13.58 -4.25
N TYR A 122 -2.67 -13.62 -5.29
CA TYR A 122 -2.49 -12.82 -6.51
C TYR A 122 -3.36 -11.57 -6.52
N LEU A 123 -4.62 -11.68 -6.07
CA LEU A 123 -5.58 -10.59 -6.12
C LEU A 123 -5.17 -9.39 -5.25
N VAL A 124 -4.61 -9.65 -4.07
CA VAL A 124 -4.22 -8.58 -3.13
C VAL A 124 -3.04 -7.75 -3.67
N PRO A 125 -1.90 -8.36 -4.10
CA PRO A 125 -0.81 -7.58 -4.66
C PRO A 125 -1.16 -6.85 -5.95
N VAL A 126 -1.88 -7.52 -6.87
CA VAL A 126 -2.29 -6.90 -8.13
C VAL A 126 -3.28 -5.76 -7.89
N GLY A 127 -4.27 -5.98 -7.00
CA GLY A 127 -5.18 -4.92 -6.59
C GLY A 127 -4.46 -3.72 -5.98
N GLY A 128 -3.48 -3.97 -5.13
CA GLY A 128 -2.63 -2.93 -4.54
C GLY A 128 -1.86 -2.13 -5.59
N MET A 129 -1.31 -2.79 -6.61
CA MET A 129 -0.60 -2.11 -7.72
C MET A 129 -1.51 -1.27 -8.60
N VAL A 130 -2.78 -1.67 -8.75
CA VAL A 130 -3.75 -0.94 -9.59
C VAL A 130 -4.35 0.25 -8.84
N ILE A 131 -4.56 0.12 -7.53
CA ILE A 131 -5.21 1.13 -6.70
C ILE A 131 -4.20 2.14 -6.12
N GLY A 132 -2.99 1.67 -5.78
CA GLY A 132 -1.93 2.48 -5.16
C GLY A 132 -1.03 3.11 -6.15
#